data_7d7db1d61229e7f9a23782ee8a1468bf
#
_entry.id   7d7db1d61229e7f9a23782ee8a1468bf
#
_cell.length_a   1.000
_cell.length_b   1.000
_cell.length_c   1.000
_cell.angle_alpha   90.00
_cell.angle_beta   90.00
_cell.angle_gamma   90.00
#
_symmetry.space_group_name_H-M   'P 1'
#
loop_
_entity.id
_entity.type
_entity.pdbx_description
1 polymer ?
#
loop_
_entity_poly.entity_id
_entity_poly.type
_entity_poly.pdbx_seq_one_letter_code
_entity_poly.pdbx_strand_id
1 'polypeptide(L)'
;GYKAIMSSYLFTSESVSEGHPDKIADQISDAVLDAILAQDKRARVACETFATTNRVVVGGEVGLSSKEATAAMMKRVDGIVRDCVRDIGYEQKKFHWDKIKVHNYLHEQSAHIAQGVDRDGAGDQGIMFGYACRETPELMPAPIQYAHAILRRLTEVRKSGAEPTLGPDAKSQLTLRYEDGKPVEVTSIVLSTQHTSKRQTSKVIRGIVEP
;
A
#
# COMPACT_ATOMS: atom_id res chain seq x y z
N GLY A 1 -43.71 -11.29 -23.76
CA GLY A 1 -42.50 -10.52 -23.55
C GLY A 1 -41.99 -10.76 -22.14
N TYR A 2 -40.80 -11.33 -22.01
CA TYR A 2 -40.10 -11.39 -20.73
C TYR A 2 -39.80 -9.96 -20.30
N LYS A 3 -40.38 -9.48 -19.19
CA LYS A 3 -39.90 -8.29 -18.50
C LYS A 3 -38.50 -8.61 -17.99
N ALA A 4 -37.48 -7.96 -18.51
CA ALA A 4 -36.18 -8.00 -17.92
C ALA A 4 -36.31 -7.54 -16.46
N ILE A 5 -35.97 -8.42 -15.52
CA ILE A 5 -35.93 -8.04 -14.12
C ILE A 5 -34.70 -7.10 -14.00
N MET A 6 -34.95 -5.80 -13.83
CA MET A 6 -33.89 -4.84 -13.55
C MET A 6 -33.24 -5.26 -12.23
N SER A 7 -31.95 -5.59 -12.30
CA SER A 7 -31.18 -5.94 -11.11
C SER A 7 -30.62 -4.67 -10.48
N SER A 8 -31.01 -4.38 -9.25
CA SER A 8 -30.43 -3.29 -8.46
C SER A 8 -29.72 -3.88 -7.25
N TYR A 9 -28.47 -3.45 -7.02
CA TYR A 9 -27.67 -3.89 -5.87
C TYR A 9 -26.70 -2.78 -5.42
N LEU A 10 -26.20 -2.91 -4.20
CA LEU A 10 -25.13 -2.06 -3.67
C LEU A 10 -23.82 -2.82 -3.72
N PHE A 11 -22.75 -2.10 -4.08
CA PHE A 11 -21.39 -2.63 -4.02
C PHE A 11 -20.48 -1.63 -3.33
N THR A 12 -19.66 -2.11 -2.39
CA THR A 12 -18.79 -1.30 -1.56
C THR A 12 -17.34 -1.72 -1.76
N SER A 13 -16.44 -0.74 -1.86
CA SER A 13 -15.00 -0.96 -1.83
C SER A 13 -14.33 -0.04 -0.83
N GLU A 14 -13.20 -0.48 -0.29
CA GLU A 14 -12.36 0.27 0.64
C GLU A 14 -10.99 0.48 0.05
N SER A 15 -10.33 1.55 0.48
CA SER A 15 -8.94 1.84 0.18
C SER A 15 -8.24 2.38 1.43
N VAL A 16 -6.93 2.20 1.48
CA VAL A 16 -6.07 2.75 2.53
C VAL A 16 -5.00 3.65 1.92
N SER A 17 -4.62 4.69 2.65
CA SER A 17 -3.58 5.64 2.23
C SER A 17 -2.18 5.07 2.40
N GLU A 18 -1.17 5.78 1.87
CA GLU A 18 0.24 5.41 1.97
C GLU A 18 0.74 5.23 3.42
N GLY A 19 0.11 5.89 4.38
CA GLY A 19 0.47 5.81 5.80
C GLY A 19 -0.29 4.76 6.61
N HIS A 20 -1.21 4.00 6.01
CA HIS A 20 -1.82 2.87 6.69
C HIS A 20 -0.79 1.75 6.92
N PRO A 21 -0.80 1.05 8.07
CA PRO A 21 0.19 0.02 8.38
C PRO A 21 0.40 -1.02 7.28
N ASP A 22 -0.67 -1.51 6.65
CA ASP A 22 -0.58 -2.47 5.55
C ASP A 22 0.13 -1.87 4.35
N LYS A 23 -0.15 -0.60 4.02
CA LYS A 23 0.47 0.08 2.88
C LYS A 23 1.91 0.51 3.17
N ILE A 24 2.25 0.82 4.42
CA ILE A 24 3.64 0.99 4.87
C ILE A 24 4.42 -0.30 4.65
N ALA A 25 3.82 -1.44 5.02
CA ALA A 25 4.45 -2.75 4.86
C ALA A 25 4.73 -3.05 3.37
N ASP A 26 3.75 -2.85 2.49
CA ASP A 26 3.91 -3.00 1.04
C ASP A 26 5.04 -2.12 0.51
N GLN A 27 5.03 -0.83 0.84
CA GLN A 27 6.02 0.13 0.36
C GLN A 27 7.44 -0.19 0.86
N ILE A 28 7.59 -0.67 2.09
CA ILE A 28 8.89 -1.09 2.61
C ILE A 28 9.39 -2.33 1.88
N SER A 29 8.54 -3.33 1.68
CA SER A 29 8.90 -4.54 0.94
C SER A 29 9.32 -4.20 -0.50
N ASP A 30 8.59 -3.31 -1.16
CA ASP A 30 8.91 -2.82 -2.51
C ASP A 30 10.21 -2.01 -2.52
N ALA A 31 10.45 -1.14 -1.54
CA ALA A 31 11.68 -0.36 -1.44
C ALA A 31 12.94 -1.23 -1.25
N VAL A 32 12.80 -2.32 -0.48
CA VAL A 32 13.88 -3.31 -0.34
C VAL A 32 14.09 -4.06 -1.65
N LEU A 33 13.03 -4.49 -2.31
CA LEU A 33 13.08 -5.14 -3.63
C LEU A 33 13.75 -4.24 -4.66
N ASP A 34 13.33 -2.98 -4.78
CA ASP A 34 13.88 -2.01 -5.72
C ASP A 34 15.38 -1.76 -5.47
N ALA A 35 15.78 -1.60 -4.22
CA ALA A 35 17.19 -1.40 -3.86
C ALA A 35 18.07 -2.61 -4.22
N ILE A 36 17.53 -3.81 -4.11
CA ILE A 36 18.22 -5.05 -4.48
C ILE A 36 18.30 -5.18 -6.01
N LEU A 37 17.18 -5.00 -6.72
CA LEU A 37 17.13 -5.10 -8.17
C LEU A 37 17.95 -4.01 -8.88
N ALA A 38 18.09 -2.83 -8.30
CA ALA A 38 18.98 -1.79 -8.78
C ALA A 38 20.45 -2.21 -8.75
N GLN A 39 20.84 -3.07 -7.80
CA GLN A 39 22.20 -3.60 -7.68
C GLN A 39 22.41 -4.87 -8.50
N ASP A 40 21.42 -5.76 -8.49
CA ASP A 40 21.47 -7.04 -9.18
C ASP A 40 20.10 -7.40 -9.78
N LYS A 41 19.95 -7.24 -11.09
CA LYS A 41 18.69 -7.51 -11.81
C LYS A 41 18.25 -8.97 -11.77
N ARG A 42 19.13 -9.89 -11.39
CA ARG A 42 18.85 -11.33 -11.25
C ARG A 42 18.70 -11.77 -9.81
N ALA A 43 18.77 -10.83 -8.86
CA ALA A 43 18.57 -11.13 -7.46
C ALA A 43 17.20 -11.76 -7.22
N ARG A 44 17.14 -12.61 -6.21
CA ARG A 44 15.91 -13.20 -5.71
C ARG A 44 15.55 -12.54 -4.41
N VAL A 45 14.31 -12.12 -4.30
CA VAL A 45 13.84 -11.32 -3.17
C VAL A 45 12.47 -11.82 -2.74
N ALA A 46 12.40 -12.35 -1.54
CA ALA A 46 11.17 -12.58 -0.80
C ALA A 46 11.28 -11.77 0.49
N CYS A 47 10.70 -10.58 0.49
CA CYS A 47 10.79 -9.63 1.59
C CYS A 47 9.38 -9.33 2.12
N GLU A 48 9.11 -9.80 3.32
CA GLU A 48 7.86 -9.57 4.05
C GLU A 48 8.07 -8.50 5.12
N THR A 49 7.08 -7.65 5.31
CA THR A 49 7.14 -6.57 6.28
C THR A 49 5.91 -6.55 7.17
N PHE A 50 6.13 -6.29 8.45
CA PHE A 50 5.09 -5.99 9.42
C PHE A 50 5.37 -4.64 10.09
N ALA A 51 4.40 -3.73 10.04
CA ALA A 51 4.49 -2.40 10.65
C ALA A 51 3.47 -2.25 11.79
N THR A 52 3.93 -1.74 12.93
CA THR A 52 3.10 -1.42 14.09
C THR A 52 3.69 -0.25 14.87
N THR A 53 3.03 0.18 15.96
CA THR A 53 3.45 1.30 16.79
C THR A 53 4.95 1.25 17.10
N ASN A 54 5.71 2.24 16.60
CA ASN A 54 7.14 2.43 16.81
C ASN A 54 8.04 1.25 16.41
N ARG A 55 7.54 0.34 15.55
CA ARG A 55 8.29 -0.85 15.11
C ARG A 55 7.97 -1.20 13.67
N VAL A 56 9.03 -1.66 12.99
CA VAL A 56 8.95 -2.34 11.68
C VAL A 56 9.77 -3.61 11.79
N VAL A 57 9.19 -4.69 11.35
CA VAL A 57 9.84 -6.00 11.24
C VAL A 57 9.92 -6.36 9.77
N VAL A 58 11.11 -6.67 9.29
CA VAL A 58 11.37 -7.13 7.93
C VAL A 58 11.95 -8.54 8.01
N GLY A 59 11.43 -9.47 7.26
CA GLY A 59 11.89 -10.86 7.27
C GLY A 59 11.73 -11.52 5.91
N GLY A 60 12.33 -12.69 5.76
CA GLY A 60 12.27 -13.45 4.51
C GLY A 60 13.66 -13.79 3.96
N GLU A 61 13.72 -14.08 2.66
CA GLU A 61 14.94 -14.58 2.02
C GLU A 61 15.36 -13.68 0.85
N VAL A 62 16.66 -13.42 0.75
CA VAL A 62 17.24 -12.66 -0.36
C VAL A 62 18.51 -13.34 -0.87
N GLY A 63 18.74 -13.27 -2.17
CA GLY A 63 19.94 -13.80 -2.81
C GLY A 63 20.40 -12.89 -3.93
N LEU A 64 21.58 -12.29 -3.77
CA LEU A 64 22.28 -11.55 -4.80
C LEU A 64 23.36 -12.43 -5.45
N SER A 65 24.07 -11.90 -6.44
CA SER A 65 25.11 -12.58 -7.20
C SER A 65 26.30 -13.11 -6.36
N SER A 66 26.50 -12.56 -5.15
CA SER A 66 27.49 -13.07 -4.20
C SER A 66 27.03 -12.92 -2.74
N LYS A 67 27.64 -13.70 -1.84
CA LYS A 67 27.39 -13.61 -0.39
C LYS A 67 27.79 -12.26 0.19
N GLU A 68 28.88 -11.70 -0.32
CA GLU A 68 29.38 -10.38 0.09
C GLU A 68 28.40 -9.28 -0.30
N ALA A 69 27.84 -9.32 -1.51
CA ALA A 69 26.80 -8.41 -1.99
C ALA A 69 25.52 -8.53 -1.15
N THR A 70 25.12 -9.77 -0.83
CA THR A 70 23.96 -10.04 0.04
C THR A 70 24.21 -9.46 1.44
N ALA A 71 25.34 -9.73 2.06
CA ALA A 71 25.69 -9.22 3.38
C ALA A 71 25.79 -7.68 3.42
N ALA A 72 26.29 -7.06 2.37
CA ALA A 72 26.35 -5.60 2.25
C ALA A 72 24.92 -5.00 2.15
N MET A 73 24.03 -5.63 1.38
CA MET A 73 22.63 -5.20 1.26
C MET A 73 21.88 -5.31 2.59
N MET A 74 22.10 -6.39 3.35
CA MET A 74 21.48 -6.58 4.66
C MET A 74 21.76 -5.42 5.63
N LYS A 75 22.95 -4.83 5.56
CA LYS A 75 23.33 -3.67 6.39
C LYS A 75 22.61 -2.38 5.97
N ARG A 76 22.10 -2.30 4.75
CA ARG A 76 21.40 -1.12 4.22
C ARG A 76 19.90 -1.13 4.53
N VAL A 77 19.32 -2.26 4.87
CA VAL A 77 17.86 -2.45 5.06
C VAL A 77 17.30 -1.47 6.10
N ASP A 78 17.97 -1.25 7.23
CA ASP A 78 17.52 -0.27 8.24
C ASP A 78 17.37 1.14 7.65
N GLY A 79 18.35 1.59 6.87
CA GLY A 79 18.30 2.89 6.17
C GLY A 79 17.16 2.95 5.15
N ILE A 80 16.97 1.91 4.35
CA ILE A 80 15.89 1.82 3.35
C ILE A 80 14.52 1.93 4.02
N VAL A 81 14.32 1.22 5.13
CA VAL A 81 13.08 1.29 5.92
C VAL A 81 12.82 2.70 6.43
N ARG A 82 13.83 3.35 7.00
CA ARG A 82 13.70 4.71 7.53
C ARG A 82 13.42 5.74 6.45
N ASP A 83 14.09 5.64 5.31
CA ASP A 83 13.87 6.51 4.16
C ASP A 83 12.44 6.37 3.64
N CYS A 84 11.93 5.15 3.48
CA CYS A 84 10.55 4.90 3.10
C CYS A 84 9.55 5.53 4.08
N VAL A 85 9.73 5.33 5.39
CA VAL A 85 8.85 5.90 6.43
C VAL A 85 8.92 7.42 6.47
N ARG A 86 10.11 8.02 6.21
CA ARG A 86 10.29 9.47 6.08
C ARG A 86 9.54 10.02 4.87
N ASP A 87 9.65 9.36 3.72
CA ASP A 87 9.01 9.80 2.47
C ASP A 87 7.49 9.72 2.54
N ILE A 88 6.93 8.78 3.30
CA ILE A 88 5.51 8.73 3.67
C ILE A 88 5.13 9.94 4.52
N GLY A 89 6.06 10.49 5.32
CA GLY A 89 5.84 11.67 6.16
C GLY A 89 5.51 11.36 7.62
N TYR A 90 6.05 10.26 8.16
CA TYR A 90 5.87 9.92 9.57
C TYR A 90 6.89 10.60 10.49
N GLU A 91 6.43 11.61 11.22
CA GLU A 91 7.19 12.35 12.24
C GLU A 91 6.43 12.44 13.58
N GLN A 92 5.62 11.44 13.89
CA GLN A 92 4.74 11.44 15.05
C GLN A 92 5.41 10.78 16.26
N LYS A 93 4.99 11.18 17.47
CA LYS A 93 5.54 10.67 18.75
C LYS A 93 5.54 9.13 18.83
N LYS A 94 4.54 8.47 18.26
CA LYS A 94 4.37 7.01 18.34
C LYS A 94 4.86 6.26 17.09
N PHE A 95 5.22 7.00 16.03
CA PHE A 95 5.79 6.44 14.82
C PHE A 95 6.56 7.55 14.09
N HIS A 96 7.90 7.48 14.14
CA HIS A 96 8.78 8.52 13.59
C HIS A 96 9.93 7.83 12.88
N TRP A 97 10.21 8.23 11.64
CA TRP A 97 11.22 7.59 10.79
C TRP A 97 12.59 7.42 11.47
N ASP A 98 13.02 8.39 12.28
CA ASP A 98 14.30 8.37 13.00
C ASP A 98 14.27 7.51 14.29
N LYS A 99 13.09 7.29 14.88
CA LYS A 99 12.93 6.68 16.21
C LYS A 99 12.32 5.29 16.20
N ILE A 100 11.79 4.84 15.06
CA ILE A 100 11.25 3.48 14.93
C ILE A 100 12.34 2.45 15.20
N LYS A 101 11.93 1.33 15.80
CA LYS A 101 12.78 0.16 15.96
C LYS A 101 12.61 -0.73 14.74
N VAL A 102 13.68 -0.87 13.96
CA VAL A 102 13.72 -1.76 12.80
C VAL A 102 14.31 -3.10 13.24
N HIS A 103 13.58 -4.17 13.02
CA HIS A 103 13.99 -5.55 13.25
C HIS A 103 14.18 -6.22 11.90
N ASN A 104 15.42 -6.48 11.51
CA ASN A 104 15.78 -7.11 10.26
C ASN A 104 16.06 -8.61 10.48
N TYR A 105 15.18 -9.45 9.98
CA TYR A 105 15.28 -10.91 9.98
C TYR A 105 15.42 -11.50 8.57
N LEU A 106 15.78 -10.65 7.59
CA LEU A 106 16.14 -11.15 6.26
C LEU A 106 17.39 -12.02 6.37
N HIS A 107 17.41 -13.10 5.62
CA HIS A 107 18.55 -14.01 5.57
C HIS A 107 18.84 -14.44 4.11
N GLU A 108 19.99 -15.07 3.91
CA GLU A 108 20.38 -15.58 2.59
C GLU A 108 19.46 -16.74 2.18
N GLN A 109 19.03 -16.72 0.91
CA GLN A 109 18.20 -17.80 0.35
C GLN A 109 18.89 -19.16 0.44
N SER A 110 18.15 -20.19 0.84
CA SER A 110 18.70 -21.54 0.92
C SER A 110 19.09 -22.09 -0.45
N ALA A 111 20.20 -22.84 -0.49
CA ALA A 111 20.72 -23.45 -1.73
C ALA A 111 19.73 -24.43 -2.40
N HIS A 112 18.83 -25.04 -1.62
CA HIS A 112 17.81 -25.97 -2.14
C HIS A 112 16.71 -25.25 -2.95
N ILE A 113 16.28 -24.07 -2.52
CA ILE A 113 15.28 -23.26 -3.25
C ILE A 113 15.90 -22.71 -4.52
N ALA A 114 17.17 -22.29 -4.47
CA ALA A 114 17.90 -21.82 -5.63
C ALA A 114 17.94 -22.83 -6.78
N GLN A 115 18.14 -24.11 -6.50
CA GLN A 115 18.20 -25.17 -7.52
C GLN A 115 16.88 -25.35 -8.29
N GLY A 116 15.73 -25.15 -7.65
CA GLY A 116 14.41 -25.26 -8.30
C GLY A 116 14.10 -24.10 -9.24
N VAL A 117 14.60 -22.91 -8.95
CA VAL A 117 14.33 -21.66 -9.72
C VAL A 117 15.35 -21.46 -10.85
N ASP A 118 16.59 -21.98 -10.72
CA ASP A 118 17.67 -21.83 -11.72
C ASP A 118 17.39 -22.52 -13.06
N ARG A 119 16.32 -23.33 -13.15
CA ARG A 119 15.90 -24.06 -14.36
C ARG A 119 14.58 -23.52 -14.94
N ASP A 120 14.36 -22.21 -14.93
CA ASP A 120 13.12 -21.56 -15.40
C ASP A 120 11.84 -22.00 -14.65
N GLY A 121 12.01 -22.50 -13.41
CA GLY A 121 10.90 -22.86 -12.52
C GLY A 121 10.43 -21.70 -11.67
N ALA A 122 9.24 -21.81 -11.10
CA ALA A 122 8.72 -20.90 -10.09
C ALA A 122 9.15 -21.34 -8.68
N GLY A 123 9.39 -20.37 -7.79
CA GLY A 123 9.74 -20.64 -6.39
C GLY A 123 8.58 -21.14 -5.55
N ASP A 124 7.34 -20.96 -6.03
CA ASP A 124 6.12 -21.38 -5.35
C ASP A 124 5.02 -21.72 -6.35
N GLN A 125 3.95 -22.33 -5.85
CA GLN A 125 2.70 -22.54 -6.60
C GLN A 125 1.98 -21.19 -6.76
N GLY A 126 1.21 -21.06 -7.84
CA GLY A 126 0.45 -19.85 -8.05
C GLY A 126 -0.73 -20.05 -8.99
N ILE A 127 -1.79 -19.29 -8.73
CA ILE A 127 -2.90 -19.05 -9.65
C ILE A 127 -3.14 -17.55 -9.69
N MET A 128 -3.34 -17.00 -10.87
CA MET A 128 -3.51 -15.56 -11.07
C MET A 128 -4.85 -15.29 -11.70
N PHE A 129 -5.54 -14.26 -11.18
CA PHE A 129 -6.79 -13.78 -11.72
C PHE A 129 -6.61 -12.33 -12.19
N GLY A 130 -7.14 -12.01 -13.36
CA GLY A 130 -7.17 -10.67 -13.89
C GLY A 130 -8.62 -10.23 -14.13
N TYR A 131 -8.92 -8.98 -13.82
CA TYR A 131 -10.22 -8.37 -14.09
C TYR A 131 -10.04 -6.93 -14.54
N ALA A 132 -10.75 -6.57 -15.63
CA ALA A 132 -10.84 -5.20 -16.09
C ALA A 132 -12.29 -4.94 -16.58
N CYS A 133 -12.77 -3.71 -16.42
CA CYS A 133 -14.10 -3.30 -16.86
C CYS A 133 -14.08 -1.87 -17.42
N ARG A 134 -15.18 -1.43 -18.03
CA ARG A 134 -15.30 -0.09 -18.63
C ARG A 134 -16.09 0.88 -17.77
N GLU A 135 -16.06 0.70 -16.45
CA GLU A 135 -16.76 1.60 -15.53
C GLU A 135 -16.02 2.92 -15.33
N THR A 136 -14.70 2.89 -15.46
CA THR A 136 -13.82 4.07 -15.34
C THR A 136 -12.81 4.10 -16.49
N PRO A 137 -12.21 5.26 -16.81
CA PRO A 137 -11.14 5.38 -17.81
C PRO A 137 -9.93 4.49 -17.53
N GLU A 138 -9.67 4.19 -16.26
CA GLU A 138 -8.58 3.33 -15.80
C GLU A 138 -8.87 1.83 -15.98
N LEU A 139 -10.02 1.49 -16.56
CA LEU A 139 -10.50 0.11 -16.74
C LEU A 139 -10.67 -0.67 -15.43
N MET A 140 -10.94 0.06 -14.36
CA MET A 140 -11.14 -0.46 -13.01
C MET A 140 -12.63 -0.36 -12.59
N PRO A 141 -13.09 -1.24 -11.69
CA PRO A 141 -14.39 -1.07 -11.06
C PRO A 141 -14.51 0.28 -10.35
N ALA A 142 -15.62 0.98 -10.57
CA ALA A 142 -15.82 2.33 -10.07
C ALA A 142 -15.67 2.47 -8.54
N PRO A 143 -16.21 1.56 -7.68
CA PRO A 143 -16.10 1.73 -6.24
C PRO A 143 -14.65 1.77 -5.74
N ILE A 144 -13.79 0.85 -6.19
CA ILE A 144 -12.40 0.81 -5.75
C ILE A 144 -11.58 1.97 -6.36
N GLN A 145 -11.84 2.32 -7.63
CA GLN A 145 -11.14 3.42 -8.29
C GLN A 145 -11.42 4.76 -7.62
N TYR A 146 -12.68 5.02 -7.26
CA TYR A 146 -13.04 6.25 -6.55
C TYR A 146 -12.54 6.26 -5.11
N ALA A 147 -12.57 5.12 -4.40
CA ALA A 147 -11.97 5.02 -3.08
C ALA A 147 -10.47 5.36 -3.11
N HIS A 148 -9.73 4.85 -4.11
CA HIS A 148 -8.32 5.22 -4.34
C HIS A 148 -8.14 6.71 -4.69
N ALA A 149 -9.01 7.27 -5.53
CA ALA A 149 -8.93 8.67 -5.95
C ALA A 149 -9.07 9.63 -4.75
N ILE A 150 -10.00 9.36 -3.84
CA ILE A 150 -10.18 10.14 -2.60
C ILE A 150 -8.89 10.18 -1.78
N LEU A 151 -8.24 9.04 -1.57
CA LEU A 151 -7.03 8.98 -0.77
C LEU A 151 -5.81 9.57 -1.46
N ARG A 152 -5.69 9.45 -2.79
CA ARG A 152 -4.64 10.15 -3.55
C ARG A 152 -4.78 11.65 -3.37
N ARG A 153 -6.00 12.17 -3.51
CA ARG A 153 -6.27 13.60 -3.31
C ARG A 153 -5.95 14.06 -1.89
N LEU A 154 -6.31 13.28 -0.88
CA LEU A 154 -5.99 13.56 0.52
C LEU A 154 -4.47 13.60 0.76
N THR A 155 -3.73 12.68 0.17
CA THR A 155 -2.26 12.65 0.23
C THR A 155 -1.63 13.88 -0.42
N GLU A 156 -2.12 14.31 -1.59
CA GLU A 156 -1.67 15.55 -2.26
C GLU A 156 -1.89 16.77 -1.37
N VAL A 157 -3.08 16.92 -0.80
CA VAL A 157 -3.43 18.03 0.10
C VAL A 157 -2.52 18.05 1.33
N ARG A 158 -2.24 16.88 1.92
CA ARG A 158 -1.32 16.75 3.04
C ARG A 158 0.12 17.11 2.67
N LYS A 159 0.66 16.51 1.60
CA LYS A 159 2.06 16.71 1.18
C LYS A 159 2.33 18.11 0.62
N SER A 160 1.34 18.76 0.03
CA SER A 160 1.47 20.17 -0.41
C SER A 160 1.51 21.17 0.75
N GLY A 161 1.17 20.73 1.97
CA GLY A 161 1.06 21.61 3.14
C GLY A 161 -0.21 22.46 3.17
N ALA A 162 -1.16 22.24 2.24
CA ALA A 162 -2.44 22.93 2.23
C ALA A 162 -3.27 22.64 3.48
N GLU A 163 -3.12 21.40 4.03
CA GLU A 163 -3.72 21.04 5.32
C GLU A 163 -2.67 20.31 6.19
N PRO A 164 -1.86 21.06 6.95
CA PRO A 164 -0.72 20.52 7.70
C PRO A 164 -1.12 19.70 8.93
N THR A 165 -2.41 19.67 9.28
CA THR A 165 -2.91 18.93 10.44
C THR A 165 -3.30 17.49 10.11
N LEU A 166 -3.32 17.10 8.83
CA LEU A 166 -3.58 15.73 8.41
C LEU A 166 -2.35 14.84 8.67
N GLY A 167 -2.62 13.64 9.20
CA GLY A 167 -1.62 12.59 9.30
C GLY A 167 -1.58 11.68 8.06
N PRO A 168 -0.56 10.82 7.94
CA PRO A 168 -0.40 9.95 6.78
C PRO A 168 -1.41 8.81 6.68
N ASP A 169 -1.98 8.36 7.80
CA ASP A 169 -2.92 7.23 7.85
C ASP A 169 -4.35 7.69 7.58
N ALA A 170 -4.98 7.11 6.58
CA ALA A 170 -6.37 7.34 6.24
C ALA A 170 -6.98 6.10 5.55
N LYS A 171 -8.30 6.02 5.65
CA LYS A 171 -9.13 5.01 4.96
C LYS A 171 -10.29 5.69 4.28
N SER A 172 -10.67 5.20 3.11
CA SER A 172 -11.90 5.56 2.41
C SER A 172 -12.73 4.32 2.13
N GLN A 173 -14.02 4.46 2.28
CA GLN A 173 -15.01 3.46 1.86
C GLN A 173 -16.04 4.13 0.99
N LEU A 174 -16.35 3.56 -0.15
CA LEU A 174 -17.31 4.10 -1.10
C LEU A 174 -18.30 3.02 -1.52
N THR A 175 -19.59 3.35 -1.42
CA THR A 175 -20.68 2.47 -1.82
C THR A 175 -21.42 3.05 -3.01
N LEU A 176 -21.53 2.28 -4.08
CA LEU A 176 -22.31 2.60 -5.28
C LEU A 176 -23.55 1.74 -5.38
N ARG A 177 -24.62 2.33 -5.89
CA ARG A 177 -25.79 1.61 -6.38
C ARG A 177 -25.59 1.30 -7.86
N TYR A 178 -25.82 0.04 -8.19
CA TYR A 178 -25.79 -0.49 -9.55
C TYR A 178 -27.20 -0.78 -10.06
N GLU A 179 -27.43 -0.48 -11.31
CA GLU A 179 -28.64 -0.88 -12.05
C GLU A 179 -28.21 -1.55 -13.36
N ASP A 180 -28.67 -2.77 -13.58
CA ASP A 180 -28.33 -3.60 -14.75
C ASP A 180 -26.81 -3.66 -15.02
N GLY A 181 -26.02 -3.83 -13.95
CA GLY A 181 -24.57 -3.96 -14.01
C GLY A 181 -23.81 -2.65 -14.24
N LYS A 182 -24.47 -1.48 -14.15
CA LYS A 182 -23.83 -0.17 -14.30
C LYS A 182 -23.92 0.63 -13.01
N PRO A 183 -22.83 1.30 -12.59
CA PRO A 183 -22.86 2.19 -11.44
C PRO A 183 -23.68 3.45 -11.78
N VAL A 184 -24.67 3.79 -10.97
CA VAL A 184 -25.59 4.90 -11.22
C VAL A 184 -25.61 5.97 -10.13
N GLU A 185 -25.21 5.63 -8.91
CA GLU A 185 -25.27 6.57 -7.79
C GLU A 185 -24.26 6.23 -6.71
N VAL A 186 -23.65 7.26 -6.13
CA VAL A 186 -22.90 7.15 -4.88
C VAL A 186 -23.87 7.24 -3.72
N THR A 187 -24.04 6.15 -2.96
CA THR A 187 -24.97 6.11 -1.82
C THR A 187 -24.30 6.39 -0.49
N SER A 188 -22.99 6.13 -0.38
CA SER A 188 -22.24 6.39 0.86
C SER A 188 -20.77 6.62 0.58
N ILE A 189 -20.19 7.58 1.29
CA ILE A 189 -18.74 7.77 1.41
C ILE A 189 -18.39 7.85 2.89
N VAL A 190 -17.44 7.02 3.34
CA VAL A 190 -16.84 7.11 4.67
C VAL A 190 -15.37 7.42 4.50
N LEU A 191 -14.90 8.49 5.13
CA LEU A 191 -13.50 8.87 5.18
C LEU A 191 -13.05 8.97 6.63
N SER A 192 -12.04 8.19 6.99
CA SER A 192 -11.36 8.26 8.28
C SER A 192 -9.92 8.71 8.03
N THR A 193 -9.46 9.73 8.74
CA THR A 193 -8.10 10.23 8.59
C THR A 193 -7.48 10.53 9.95
N GLN A 194 -6.20 10.25 10.06
CA GLN A 194 -5.39 10.65 11.19
C GLN A 194 -5.16 12.16 11.15
N HIS A 195 -5.17 12.80 12.31
CA HIS A 195 -4.92 14.22 12.44
C HIS A 195 -4.08 14.52 13.69
N THR A 196 -3.28 15.58 13.62
CA THR A 196 -2.40 16.02 14.71
C THR A 196 -3.06 17.03 15.64
N SER A 197 -4.14 17.68 15.20
CA SER A 197 -4.89 18.67 15.97
C SER A 197 -6.13 18.07 16.63
N LYS A 198 -6.34 18.35 17.91
CA LYS A 198 -7.57 17.98 18.63
C LYS A 198 -8.80 18.81 18.22
N ARG A 199 -8.63 19.86 17.39
CA ARG A 199 -9.69 20.77 16.94
C ARG A 199 -10.31 20.40 15.61
N GLN A 200 -9.84 19.33 14.96
CA GLN A 200 -10.45 18.90 13.71
C GLN A 200 -11.77 18.18 13.98
N THR A 201 -12.84 18.78 13.46
CA THR A 201 -14.18 18.20 13.47
C THR A 201 -14.48 17.57 12.12
N SER A 202 -15.47 16.69 12.05
CA SER A 202 -15.97 16.12 10.78
C SER A 202 -16.31 17.22 9.75
N LYS A 203 -16.72 18.42 10.19
CA LYS A 203 -17.00 19.56 9.32
C LYS A 203 -15.76 20.09 8.62
N VAL A 204 -14.61 20.17 9.32
CA VAL A 204 -13.34 20.61 8.73
C VAL A 204 -12.86 19.60 7.70
N ILE A 205 -12.91 18.30 8.03
CA ILE A 205 -12.50 17.23 7.12
C ILE A 205 -13.38 17.21 5.87
N ARG A 206 -14.70 17.39 6.00
CA ARG A 206 -15.59 17.52 4.83
C ARG A 206 -15.20 18.67 3.92
N GLY A 207 -14.90 19.84 4.46
CA GLY A 207 -14.47 21.00 3.66
C GLY A 207 -13.15 20.82 2.91
N ILE A 208 -12.33 19.82 3.29
CA ILE A 208 -11.09 19.46 2.59
C ILE A 208 -11.38 18.50 1.42
N VAL A 209 -12.39 17.67 1.55
CA VAL A 209 -12.70 16.55 0.63
C VAL A 209 -13.82 16.88 -0.34
N GLU A 210 -14.77 17.70 0.09
CA GLU A 210 -15.86 18.22 -0.75
C GLU A 210 -15.41 19.58 -1.34
N PRO A 211 -15.15 19.67 -2.64
CA PRO A 211 -14.78 20.93 -3.30
C PRO A 211 -15.94 21.95 -3.32
#